data_82e77dd2e54b6fb273d3f31d23ff5c47
#
_entry.id   82e77dd2e54b6fb273d3f31d23ff5c47
#
_cell.length_a   1.000
_cell.length_b   1.000
_cell.length_c   1.000
_cell.angle_alpha   90.00
_cell.angle_beta   90.00
_cell.angle_gamma   90.00
#
_symmetry.space_group_name_H-M   'P 1'
#
loop_
_entity.id
_entity.type
_entity.pdbx_description
1 polymer ?
#
loop_
_entity_poly.entity_id
_entity_poly.type
_entity_poly.pdbx_seq_one_letter_code
_entity_poly.pdbx_strand_id
1 'polypeptide(L)' 'MVKEVMTPHVVSIAPEESAALAARLLARHGLGALPVCSAEGILRGMVTDRDIVLRCVAPEADPKSVPVKE' A
#
# COMPACT_ATOMS: atom_id res chain seq x y z
N MET A 1 12.37 -17.13 15.92
CA MET A 1 12.55 -16.79 15.67
C MET A 1 12.48 -15.82 15.36
N VAL A 2 12.57 -15.28 15.36
CA VAL A 2 12.48 -14.29 15.13
C VAL A 2 13.09 -13.83 14.23
N LYS A 3 13.95 -13.95 13.91
CA LYS A 3 14.55 -13.55 13.12
C LYS A 3 14.08 -13.57 11.98
N GLU A 4 13.61 -14.25 11.69
CA GLU A 4 13.15 -14.27 10.61
C GLU A 4 12.44 -13.36 10.27
N VAL A 5 12.28 -12.75 10.95
CA VAL A 5 11.56 -11.82 10.81
C VAL A 5 11.96 -11.03 9.87
N MET A 6 12.88 -10.97 9.50
CA MET A 6 13.20 -10.13 8.79
C MET A 6 12.97 -10.19 7.67
N THR A 7 12.52 -10.09 7.35
CA THR A 7 12.55 -9.85 6.49
C THR A 7 12.39 -9.87 5.29
N PRO A 8 12.80 -10.47 4.57
CA PRO A 8 12.65 -10.43 3.19
C PRO A 8 11.26 -10.55 2.70
N HIS A 9 10.37 -10.82 3.54
CA HIS A 9 8.97 -10.95 3.15
C HIS A 9 8.16 -9.73 3.46
N VAL A 10 8.82 -8.62 3.70
CA VAL A 10 8.10 -7.38 3.91
C VAL A 10 7.41 -6.99 2.61
N VAL A 11 6.11 -6.76 2.66
CA VAL A 11 5.34 -6.34 1.52
C VAL A 11 5.26 -4.83 1.53
N SER A 12 5.59 -4.21 0.43
CA SER A 12 5.51 -2.76 0.30
C SER A 12 5.05 -2.42 -1.11
N ILE A 13 4.79 -1.14 -1.36
CA ILE A 13 4.31 -0.70 -2.65
C ILE A 13 5.03 0.60 -3.01
N ALA A 14 5.27 0.81 -4.29
CA ALA A 14 5.91 2.04 -4.75
C ALA A 14 4.90 3.18 -4.79
N PRO A 15 5.35 4.42 -4.61
CA PRO A 15 4.40 5.56 -4.57
C PRO A 15 3.61 5.74 -5.86
N GLU A 16 4.14 5.31 -6.98
CA GLU A 16 3.49 5.50 -8.27
C GLU A 16 2.44 4.42 -8.56
N GLU A 17 2.40 3.37 -7.75
CA GLU A 17 1.45 2.30 -7.99
C GLU A 17 0.05 2.74 -7.63
N SER A 18 -0.92 2.03 -8.16
CA SER A 18 -2.31 2.43 -8.00
C SER A 18 -2.90 1.99 -6.67
N ALA A 19 -3.94 2.69 -6.27
CA ALA A 19 -4.71 2.29 -5.11
C ALA A 19 -5.33 0.91 -5.30
N ALA A 20 -5.64 0.54 -6.54
CA ALA A 20 -6.18 -0.79 -6.81
C ALA A 20 -5.18 -1.89 -6.44
N LEU A 21 -3.91 -1.68 -6.77
CA LEU A 21 -2.89 -2.64 -6.39
C LEU A 21 -2.71 -2.68 -4.88
N ALA A 22 -2.73 -1.50 -4.24
CA ALA A 22 -2.62 -1.44 -2.79
C ALA A 22 -3.77 -2.20 -2.12
N ALA A 23 -4.98 -2.03 -2.63
CA ALA A 23 -6.14 -2.73 -2.07
C ALA A 23 -5.97 -4.24 -2.19
N ARG A 24 -5.46 -4.70 -3.32
CA ARG A 24 -5.25 -6.13 -3.51
C ARG A 24 -4.19 -6.67 -2.57
N LEU A 25 -3.12 -5.93 -2.36
CA LEU A 25 -2.06 -6.37 -1.44
C LEU A 25 -2.56 -6.39 -0.01
N LEU A 26 -3.33 -5.38 0.40
CA LEU A 26 -3.90 -5.36 1.73
C LEU A 26 -4.79 -6.57 1.95
N ALA A 27 -5.65 -6.87 0.98
CA ALA A 27 -6.56 -7.99 1.10
C ALA A 27 -5.84 -9.32 1.08
N ARG A 28 -4.87 -9.45 0.18
CA ARG A 28 -4.18 -10.72 -0.01
C ARG A 28 -3.38 -11.11 1.22
N HIS A 29 -2.77 -10.14 1.87
CA HIS A 29 -1.90 -10.41 3.01
C HIS A 29 -2.57 -10.14 4.35
N GLY A 30 -3.85 -9.78 4.34
CA GLY A 30 -4.58 -9.52 5.58
C GLY A 30 -4.03 -8.35 6.37
N LEU A 31 -3.59 -7.31 5.67
CA LEU A 31 -2.94 -6.17 6.32
C LEU A 31 -3.91 -5.03 6.50
N GLY A 32 -3.72 -4.25 7.57
CA GLY A 32 -4.48 -3.02 7.76
C GLY A 32 -3.74 -1.81 7.21
N ALA A 33 -2.44 -1.94 6.98
CA ALA A 33 -1.63 -0.86 6.45
C ALA A 33 -0.51 -1.45 5.61
N LEU A 34 -0.06 -0.68 4.62
CA LEU A 34 0.94 -1.13 3.68
C LEU A 34 2.00 -0.04 3.55
N PRO A 35 3.28 -0.34 3.78
CA PRO A 35 4.32 0.67 3.62
C PRO A 35 4.48 1.09 2.17
N VAL A 36 4.67 2.39 1.96
CA VAL A 36 4.96 2.95 0.65
C VAL A 36 6.44 3.30 0.64
N CYS A 37 7.19 2.63 -0.22
CA CYS A 37 8.64 2.78 -0.24
C CYS A 37 9.11 3.19 -1.64
N SER A 38 10.14 4.01 -1.67
CA SER A 38 10.75 4.41 -2.94
C SER A 38 11.57 3.26 -3.52
N ALA A 39 12.07 3.48 -4.73
CA ALA A 39 12.91 2.48 -5.39
C ALA A 39 14.17 2.19 -4.60
N GLU A 40 14.63 3.16 -3.81
CA GLU A 40 15.81 2.99 -2.96
C GLU A 40 15.48 2.27 -1.65
N GLY A 41 14.23 1.92 -1.44
CA GLY A 41 13.84 1.26 -0.21
C GLY A 41 13.56 2.20 0.94
N ILE A 42 13.42 3.49 0.67
CA ILE A 42 13.18 4.48 1.71
C ILE A 42 11.68 4.57 1.96
N LEU A 43 11.30 4.46 3.22
CA LEU A 43 9.89 4.57 3.59
C LEU A 43 9.39 5.98 3.34
N ARG A 44 8.34 6.10 2.53
CA ARG A 44 7.77 7.39 2.19
C ARG A 44 6.44 7.63 2.90
N GLY A 45 5.81 6.58 3.37
CA GLY A 45 4.54 6.72 4.05
C GLY A 45 3.85 5.39 4.19
N MET A 46 2.58 5.44 4.57
CA MET A 46 1.76 4.24 4.73
C MET A 46 0.45 4.47 4.02
N VAL A 47 -0.10 3.41 3.43
CA VAL A 47 -1.44 3.46 2.90
C VAL A 47 -2.28 2.44 3.65
N THR A 48 -3.50 2.83 4.02
CA THR A 48 -4.40 1.98 4.79
C THR A 48 -5.66 1.72 3.98
N ASP A 49 -6.47 0.77 4.43
CA ASP A 49 -7.77 0.52 3.82
C ASP A 49 -8.64 1.77 3.94
N ARG A 50 -8.52 2.53 5.03
CA ARG A 50 -9.27 3.77 5.17
C ARG A 50 -8.87 4.78 4.09
N ASP A 51 -7.58 4.86 3.78
CA ASP A 51 -7.10 5.76 2.72
C ASP A 51 -7.77 5.41 1.40
N ILE A 52 -7.90 4.13 1.10
CA ILE A 52 -8.50 3.71 -0.16
C ILE A 52 -9.98 4.08 -0.19
N VAL A 53 -10.67 3.90 0.93
CA VAL A 53 -12.08 4.28 1.01
C VAL A 53 -12.23 5.77 0.78
N LEU A 54 -11.41 6.59 1.45
CA LEU A 54 -11.56 8.04 1.36
C LEU A 54 -11.11 8.60 0.02
N ARG A 55 -10.15 7.96 -0.62
CA ARG A 55 -9.59 8.51 -1.85
C ARG A 55 -10.21 7.92 -3.11
N CYS A 56 -10.83 6.77 -3.01
CA CYS A 56 -11.37 6.10 -4.18
C CYS A 56 -12.87 5.85 -4.07
N VAL A 57 -13.30 5.26 -2.98
CA VAL A 57 -14.70 4.85 -2.87
C VAL A 57 -15.61 6.04 -2.64
N ALA A 58 -15.27 6.88 -1.68
CA ALA A 58 -16.12 8.04 -1.36
C ALA A 58 -16.26 9.00 -2.53
N PRO A 59 -15.16 9.36 -3.22
CA PRO A 59 -15.28 10.26 -4.37
C PRO A 59 -15.64 9.53 -5.67
N GLU A 60 -15.83 8.22 -5.62
CA GLU A 60 -16.16 7.41 -6.79
C GLU A 60 -15.08 7.49 -7.86
N ALA A 61 -13.83 7.56 -7.42
CA ALA A 61 -12.70 7.57 -8.32
C ALA A 61 -12.33 6.16 -8.72
N ASP A 62 -11.71 6.03 -9.89
CA ASP A 62 -11.23 4.74 -10.36
C ASP A 62 -9.94 4.40 -9.62
N PRO A 63 -9.93 3.36 -8.80
CA PRO A 63 -8.72 3.05 -8.02
C PRO A 63 -7.52 2.72 -8.87
N LYS A 64 -7.73 2.33 -10.12
CA LYS A 64 -6.59 2.07 -11.01
C LYS A 64 -5.91 3.36 -11.43
N SER A 65 -6.58 4.49 -11.31
CA SER A 65 -6.05 5.77 -11.73
C SER A 65 -5.56 6.62 -10.57
N VAL A 66 -5.71 6.16 -9.35
CA VAL A 66 -5.32 6.92 -8.16
C VAL A 66 -4.01 6.34 -7.62
N PRO A 67 -2.89 7.07 -7.69
CA PRO A 67 -1.64 6.56 -7.13
C PRO A 67 -1.70 6.61 -5.61
N VAL A 68 -0.91 5.75 -4.96
CA VAL A 68 -0.91 5.69 -3.51
C VAL A 68 -0.16 6.86 -2.89
N LYS A 69 0.66 7.53 -3.65
CA LYS A 69 1.37 8.69 -3.11
C LYS A 69 0.40 9.81 -2.83
N GLU A 70 0.80 10.66 -1.93
CA GLU A 70 -0.02 11.78 -1.62
C GLU A 70 0.00 12.78 -2.69
#